data_9ab7bb69e468a5f230a8f3a93a546cdd
#
_entry.id   9ab7bb69e468a5f230a8f3a93a546cdd
#
_cell.length_a   1.000
_cell.length_b   1.000
_cell.length_c   1.000
_cell.angle_alpha   90.00
_cell.angle_beta   90.00
_cell.angle_gamma   90.00
#
_symmetry.space_group_name_H-M   'P 1'
#
loop_
_entity.id
_entity.type
_entity.pdbx_description
1 polymer ?
#
loop_
_entity_poly.entity_id
_entity_poly.type
_entity_poly.pdbx_seq_one_letter_code
_entity_poly.pdbx_strand_id
1 'polypeptide(L)'
;MEETELYVCFSHGQESGPWGTKIRAMADLVRGMGCEADSIDYQGIGDPTERVEKCVRECADLGGRLILVGSSMGGHVATAAAERLGAAGLFVLAPAYYMEGYEDLTPPPPSMPMCIVHGWHDDVVPVDNSIRFARECAATLHIVDGDHRLTANIDEINEYLRHFIESLQA
;
A
#
# COMPACT_ATOMS: atom_id res chain seq x y z
N MET A 1 29.33 1.32 -7.50
CA MET A 1 27.94 1.77 -7.67
C MET A 1 27.32 1.88 -6.28
N GLU A 2 26.89 3.05 -5.92
CA GLU A 2 26.11 3.17 -4.71
C GLU A 2 24.76 2.47 -4.93
N GLU A 3 24.43 1.52 -4.07
CA GLU A 3 23.07 0.96 -4.06
C GLU A 3 22.10 2.11 -3.73
N THR A 4 21.13 2.32 -4.60
CA THR A 4 20.12 3.35 -4.39
C THR A 4 19.25 2.92 -3.24
N GLU A 5 19.31 3.63 -2.13
CA GLU A 5 18.52 3.34 -0.95
C GLU A 5 17.01 3.46 -1.25
N LEU A 6 16.25 2.41 -0.92
CA LEU A 6 14.82 2.42 -1.11
C LEU A 6 14.13 3.29 -0.05
N TYR A 7 13.11 3.98 -0.47
CA TYR A 7 12.28 4.83 0.37
C TYR A 7 10.87 4.27 0.41
N VAL A 8 10.39 3.94 1.60
CA VAL A 8 9.05 3.39 1.80
C VAL A 8 8.13 4.47 2.35
N CYS A 9 7.08 4.80 1.63
CA CYS A 9 6.10 5.80 2.03
C CYS A 9 4.75 5.13 2.30
N PHE A 10 4.22 5.34 3.50
CA PHE A 10 2.96 4.74 3.95
C PHE A 10 1.79 5.70 3.76
N SER A 11 0.63 5.13 3.39
CA SER A 11 -0.65 5.83 3.28
C SER A 11 -1.70 5.12 4.13
N HIS A 12 -2.20 5.80 5.15
CA HIS A 12 -3.16 5.24 6.11
C HIS A 12 -4.60 5.26 5.61
N GLY A 13 -5.48 4.53 6.30
CA GLY A 13 -6.90 4.44 5.99
C GLY A 13 -7.69 5.70 6.37
N GLN A 14 -8.99 5.66 6.09
CA GLN A 14 -9.88 6.82 6.23
C GLN A 14 -9.99 7.31 7.68
N GLU A 15 -10.10 6.39 8.63
CA GLU A 15 -10.36 6.69 10.05
C GLU A 15 -9.14 6.47 10.94
N SER A 16 -7.98 6.31 10.35
CA SER A 16 -6.73 6.12 11.09
C SER A 16 -5.80 7.31 10.92
N GLY A 17 -4.63 7.20 11.51
CA GLY A 17 -3.57 8.21 11.39
C GLY A 17 -2.30 7.60 10.78
N PRO A 18 -1.27 8.43 10.58
CA PRO A 18 -0.07 8.02 9.85
C PRO A 18 0.79 7.01 10.61
N TRP A 19 0.64 6.88 11.92
CA TRP A 19 1.47 6.02 12.75
C TRP A 19 0.66 5.04 13.61
N GLY A 20 -0.34 4.40 13.00
CA GLY A 20 -1.07 3.32 13.65
C GLY A 20 -0.21 2.07 13.83
N THR A 21 -0.75 1.07 14.54
CA THR A 21 0.00 -0.14 14.93
C THR A 21 0.64 -0.88 13.75
N LYS A 22 -0.10 -1.10 12.67
CA LYS A 22 0.43 -1.78 11.47
C LYS A 22 1.53 -0.98 10.80
N ILE A 23 1.32 0.30 10.61
CA ILE A 23 2.31 1.17 9.94
C ILE A 23 3.59 1.23 10.76
N ARG A 24 3.50 1.36 12.09
CA ARG A 24 4.68 1.34 12.96
C ARG A 24 5.46 0.03 12.82
N ALA A 25 4.77 -1.10 12.84
CA ALA A 25 5.42 -2.40 12.71
C ALA A 25 6.11 -2.56 11.36
N MET A 26 5.45 -2.16 10.28
CA MET A 26 6.05 -2.20 8.94
C MET A 26 7.21 -1.22 8.79
N ALA A 27 7.10 -0.01 9.34
CA ALA A 27 8.17 0.98 9.31
C ALA A 27 9.41 0.50 10.05
N ASP A 28 9.24 -0.12 11.23
CA ASP A 28 10.36 -0.70 11.99
C ASP A 28 11.05 -1.80 11.17
N LEU A 29 10.29 -2.65 10.51
CA LEU A 29 10.84 -3.69 9.64
C LEU A 29 11.69 -3.08 8.52
N VAL A 30 11.15 -2.16 7.75
CA VAL A 30 11.84 -1.63 6.56
C VAL A 30 13.05 -0.79 6.93
N ARG A 31 13.01 -0.09 8.05
CA ARG A 31 14.19 0.61 8.60
C ARG A 31 15.28 -0.38 9.01
N GLY A 32 14.90 -1.50 9.61
CA GLY A 32 15.82 -2.60 9.92
C GLY A 32 16.45 -3.24 8.68
N MET A 33 15.84 -3.10 7.52
CA MET A 33 16.36 -3.58 6.23
C MET A 33 17.22 -2.52 5.52
N GLY A 34 17.43 -1.35 6.12
CA GLY A 34 18.24 -0.28 5.53
C GLY A 34 17.45 0.68 4.64
N CYS A 35 16.12 0.62 4.65
CA CYS A 35 15.29 1.54 3.89
C CYS A 35 14.95 2.79 4.72
N GLU A 36 14.81 3.93 4.06
CA GLU A 36 14.13 5.06 4.67
C GLU A 36 12.63 4.81 4.71
N ALA A 37 11.93 5.34 5.70
CA ALA A 37 10.49 5.18 5.83
C ALA A 37 9.84 6.42 6.39
N ASP A 38 8.73 6.82 5.80
CA ASP A 38 7.89 7.90 6.30
C ASP A 38 6.42 7.58 6.04
N SER A 39 5.53 8.29 6.71
CA SER A 39 4.09 8.10 6.57
C SER A 39 3.40 9.45 6.43
N ILE A 40 2.56 9.56 5.42
CA ILE A 40 1.84 10.80 5.13
C ILE A 40 0.61 10.89 6.04
N ASP A 41 0.38 12.06 6.61
CA ASP A 41 -0.81 12.35 7.41
C ASP A 41 -1.93 12.88 6.50
N TYR A 42 -2.98 12.07 6.33
CA TYR A 42 -4.17 12.45 5.57
C TYR A 42 -5.36 12.81 6.48
N GLN A 43 -5.16 12.92 7.78
CA GLN A 43 -6.24 13.25 8.71
C GLN A 43 -6.88 14.60 8.32
N GLY A 44 -8.21 14.64 8.35
CA GLY A 44 -8.96 15.81 7.88
C GLY A 44 -9.23 15.87 6.38
N ILE A 45 -8.64 14.99 5.59
CA ILE A 45 -8.86 14.92 4.14
C ILE A 45 -9.72 13.68 3.85
N GLY A 46 -11.02 13.89 3.64
CA GLY A 46 -11.96 12.79 3.35
C GLY A 46 -12.03 12.39 1.88
N ASP A 47 -11.65 13.27 0.97
CA ASP A 47 -11.71 13.03 -0.47
C ASP A 47 -10.51 12.18 -0.93
N PRO A 48 -10.76 10.98 -1.52
CA PRO A 48 -9.67 10.15 -2.04
C PRO A 48 -8.80 10.85 -3.07
N THR A 49 -9.39 11.66 -3.95
CA THR A 49 -8.65 12.37 -5.00
C THR A 49 -7.70 13.41 -4.41
N GLU A 50 -8.11 14.12 -3.36
CA GLU A 50 -7.23 15.07 -2.66
C GLU A 50 -6.08 14.34 -1.96
N ARG A 51 -6.34 13.15 -1.39
CA ARG A 51 -5.28 12.33 -0.80
C ARG A 51 -4.25 11.88 -1.84
N VAL A 52 -4.69 11.49 -3.02
CA VAL A 52 -3.79 11.13 -4.14
C VAL A 52 -2.90 12.31 -4.51
N GLU A 53 -3.46 13.51 -4.65
CA GLU A 53 -2.68 14.70 -5.00
C GLU A 53 -1.65 15.04 -3.91
N LYS A 54 -2.00 14.88 -2.64
CA LYS A 54 -1.05 15.06 -1.54
C LYS A 54 0.10 14.05 -1.61
N CYS A 55 -0.21 12.77 -1.84
CA CYS A 55 0.80 11.72 -1.99
C CYS A 55 1.76 12.03 -3.13
N VAL A 56 1.24 12.43 -4.28
CA VAL A 56 2.07 12.79 -5.45
C VAL A 56 2.98 13.97 -5.14
N ARG A 57 2.49 15.01 -4.48
CA ARG A 57 3.32 16.17 -4.13
C ARG A 57 4.44 15.79 -3.16
N GLU A 58 4.12 15.04 -2.11
CA GLU A 58 5.11 14.72 -1.07
C GLU A 58 6.17 13.72 -1.52
N CYS A 59 5.87 12.89 -2.51
CA CYS A 59 6.80 11.87 -3.02
C CYS A 59 7.42 12.23 -4.39
N ALA A 60 7.21 13.46 -4.89
CA ALA A 60 7.53 13.83 -6.27
C ALA A 60 8.99 13.60 -6.69
N ASP A 61 9.94 13.73 -5.76
CA ASP A 61 11.38 13.66 -6.05
C ASP A 61 12.00 12.28 -5.80
N LEU A 62 11.19 11.27 -5.45
CA LEU A 62 11.69 9.96 -5.04
C LEU A 62 11.84 8.95 -6.21
N GLY A 63 10.97 9.03 -7.20
CA GLY A 63 11.05 8.22 -8.43
C GLY A 63 11.22 6.73 -8.21
N GLY A 64 12.16 6.11 -8.91
CA GLY A 64 12.44 4.67 -8.86
C GLY A 64 13.02 4.13 -7.56
N ARG A 65 13.20 4.98 -6.55
CA ARG A 65 13.55 4.57 -5.18
C ARG A 65 12.31 4.29 -4.32
N LEU A 66 11.14 4.71 -4.77
CA LEU A 66 9.93 4.76 -3.98
C LEU A 66 9.20 3.41 -3.99
N ILE A 67 8.88 2.92 -2.79
CA ILE A 67 7.91 1.86 -2.59
C ILE A 67 6.73 2.49 -1.86
N LEU A 68 5.54 2.38 -2.43
CA LEU A 68 4.32 2.84 -1.78
C LEU A 68 3.64 1.69 -1.05
N VAL A 69 3.26 1.93 0.20
CA VAL A 69 2.54 0.98 1.04
C VAL A 69 1.27 1.65 1.54
N GLY A 70 0.11 1.05 1.32
CA GLY A 70 -1.15 1.64 1.73
C GLY A 70 -2.13 0.63 2.29
N SER A 71 -2.99 1.08 3.20
CA SER A 71 -4.01 0.27 3.84
C SER A 71 -5.39 0.87 3.61
N SER A 72 -6.35 0.06 3.18
CA SER A 72 -7.75 0.44 2.93
C SER A 72 -7.85 1.60 1.93
N MET A 73 -8.38 2.76 2.30
CA MET A 73 -8.35 3.95 1.45
C MET A 73 -6.91 4.35 1.08
N GLY A 74 -5.95 4.18 1.99
CA GLY A 74 -4.54 4.39 1.70
C GLY A 74 -4.00 3.45 0.63
N GLY A 75 -4.53 2.24 0.52
CA GLY A 75 -4.21 1.31 -0.57
C GLY A 75 -4.69 1.81 -1.92
N HIS A 76 -5.90 2.35 -1.98
CA HIS A 76 -6.41 3.03 -3.17
C HIS A 76 -5.52 4.23 -3.55
N VAL A 77 -5.21 5.08 -2.57
CA VAL A 77 -4.36 6.27 -2.78
C VAL A 77 -2.98 5.88 -3.31
N ALA A 78 -2.32 4.93 -2.67
CA ALA A 78 -1.00 4.45 -3.10
C ALA A 78 -1.03 3.91 -4.54
N THR A 79 -2.05 3.13 -4.88
CA THR A 79 -2.22 2.56 -6.22
C THR A 79 -2.40 3.66 -7.27
N ALA A 80 -3.26 4.65 -7.00
CA ALA A 80 -3.50 5.75 -7.92
C ALA A 80 -2.27 6.66 -8.10
N ALA A 81 -1.45 6.82 -7.08
CA ALA A 81 -0.25 7.65 -7.13
C ALA A 81 0.94 6.94 -7.77
N ALA A 82 1.01 5.62 -7.72
CA ALA A 82 2.19 4.83 -8.07
C ALA A 82 2.70 5.08 -9.50
N GLU A 83 1.81 5.04 -10.50
CA GLU A 83 2.19 5.28 -11.91
C GLU A 83 2.71 6.71 -12.12
N ARG A 84 2.02 7.69 -11.55
CA ARG A 84 2.41 9.11 -11.68
C ARG A 84 3.77 9.38 -11.06
N LEU A 85 4.15 8.63 -10.03
CA LEU A 85 5.40 8.79 -9.32
C LEU A 85 6.54 7.92 -9.88
N GLY A 86 6.24 7.00 -10.79
CA GLY A 86 7.24 6.05 -11.27
C GLY A 86 7.78 5.17 -10.15
N ALA A 87 6.94 4.74 -9.22
CA ALA A 87 7.34 3.94 -8.07
C ALA A 87 7.97 2.61 -8.48
N ALA A 88 8.93 2.13 -7.69
CA ALA A 88 9.60 0.85 -7.90
C ALA A 88 8.70 -0.34 -7.53
N GLY A 89 7.78 -0.14 -6.59
CA GLY A 89 6.88 -1.19 -6.13
C GLY A 89 5.69 -0.65 -5.34
N LEU A 90 4.67 -1.49 -5.21
CA LEU A 90 3.42 -1.17 -4.55
C LEU A 90 2.99 -2.35 -3.67
N PHE A 91 2.78 -2.09 -2.38
CA PHE A 91 2.35 -3.09 -1.40
C PHE A 91 1.11 -2.58 -0.68
N VAL A 92 -0.02 -3.26 -0.81
CA VAL A 92 -1.28 -2.79 -0.26
C VAL A 92 -1.98 -3.82 0.61
N LEU A 93 -2.66 -3.33 1.65
CA LEU A 93 -3.41 -4.12 2.62
C LEU A 93 -4.89 -3.78 2.52
N ALA A 94 -5.75 -4.76 2.27
CA ALA A 94 -7.19 -4.59 2.19
C ALA A 94 -7.59 -3.32 1.42
N PRO A 95 -7.06 -3.13 0.19
CA PRO A 95 -7.24 -1.87 -0.54
C PRO A 95 -8.70 -1.63 -0.90
N ALA A 96 -9.13 -0.37 -0.80
CA ALA A 96 -10.52 0.03 -1.04
C ALA A 96 -10.83 0.17 -2.54
N TYR A 97 -10.69 -0.93 -3.30
CA TYR A 97 -11.05 -0.98 -4.72
C TYR A 97 -12.54 -1.32 -4.89
N TYR A 98 -13.15 -0.82 -5.95
CA TYR A 98 -14.53 -1.13 -6.35
C TYR A 98 -15.55 -0.89 -5.25
N MET A 99 -15.34 0.12 -4.42
CA MET A 99 -16.28 0.44 -3.35
C MET A 99 -17.58 0.99 -3.91
N GLU A 100 -18.70 0.57 -3.34
CA GLU A 100 -20.04 0.96 -3.77
C GLU A 100 -20.16 2.50 -3.82
N GLY A 101 -20.57 3.02 -4.96
CA GLY A 101 -20.67 4.45 -5.20
C GLY A 101 -19.37 5.14 -5.62
N TYR A 102 -18.23 4.43 -5.58
CA TYR A 102 -16.92 4.96 -5.92
C TYR A 102 -16.16 4.07 -6.91
N GLU A 103 -16.85 3.19 -7.62
CA GLU A 103 -16.25 2.19 -8.51
C GLU A 103 -15.40 2.85 -9.60
N ASP A 104 -15.85 3.99 -10.12
CA ASP A 104 -15.17 4.74 -11.17
C ASP A 104 -13.83 5.35 -10.73
N LEU A 105 -13.61 5.46 -9.43
CA LEU A 105 -12.34 5.95 -8.87
C LEU A 105 -11.29 4.86 -8.75
N THR A 106 -11.64 3.60 -8.93
CA THR A 106 -10.69 2.49 -8.85
C THR A 106 -9.58 2.70 -9.87
N PRO A 107 -8.29 2.73 -9.44
CA PRO A 107 -7.20 2.98 -10.36
C PRO A 107 -7.07 1.87 -11.40
N PRO A 108 -6.54 2.17 -12.59
CA PRO A 108 -6.18 1.13 -13.53
C PRO A 108 -5.04 0.25 -12.99
N PRO A 109 -4.87 -0.97 -13.52
CA PRO A 109 -3.77 -1.85 -13.12
C PRO A 109 -2.41 -1.14 -13.24
N PRO A 110 -1.57 -1.13 -12.19
CA PRO A 110 -0.25 -0.52 -12.24
C PRO A 110 0.74 -1.38 -13.05
N SER A 111 1.80 -0.74 -13.54
CA SER A 111 2.81 -1.40 -14.37
C SER A 111 4.05 -1.88 -13.59
N MET A 112 4.18 -1.52 -12.30
CA MET A 112 5.27 -1.98 -11.45
C MET A 112 4.90 -3.23 -10.66
N PRO A 113 5.88 -3.94 -10.06
CA PRO A 113 5.58 -5.05 -9.17
C PRO A 113 4.62 -4.65 -8.05
N MET A 114 3.63 -5.50 -7.80
CA MET A 114 2.58 -5.23 -6.83
C MET A 114 2.27 -6.46 -5.99
N CYS A 115 2.08 -6.25 -4.69
CA CYS A 115 1.64 -7.25 -3.73
C CYS A 115 0.41 -6.76 -2.98
N ILE A 116 -0.60 -7.61 -2.87
CA ILE A 116 -1.84 -7.34 -2.13
C ILE A 116 -1.98 -8.36 -1.00
N VAL A 117 -2.30 -7.89 0.21
CA VAL A 117 -2.69 -8.75 1.33
C VAL A 117 -4.12 -8.40 1.73
N HIS A 118 -4.98 -9.40 1.85
CA HIS A 118 -6.39 -9.22 2.20
C HIS A 118 -6.87 -10.34 3.12
N GLY A 119 -7.79 -10.02 4.03
CA GLY A 119 -8.36 -11.00 4.95
C GLY A 119 -9.62 -11.66 4.41
N TRP A 120 -9.77 -12.99 4.63
CA TRP A 120 -10.97 -13.72 4.25
C TRP A 120 -12.25 -13.16 4.90
N HIS A 121 -12.11 -12.62 6.11
CA HIS A 121 -13.24 -12.19 6.95
C HIS A 121 -13.41 -10.66 6.97
N ASP A 122 -12.90 -9.97 5.94
CA ASP A 122 -13.07 -8.53 5.81
C ASP A 122 -14.54 -8.19 5.56
N ASP A 123 -15.14 -7.46 6.49
CA ASP A 123 -16.54 -7.02 6.45
C ASP A 123 -16.71 -5.58 5.96
N VAL A 124 -15.62 -4.91 5.60
CA VAL A 124 -15.61 -3.53 5.09
C VAL A 124 -15.34 -3.50 3.60
N VAL A 125 -14.24 -4.13 3.16
CA VAL A 125 -13.90 -4.30 1.74
C VAL A 125 -13.97 -5.79 1.40
N PRO A 126 -14.88 -6.21 0.51
CA PRO A 126 -14.96 -7.62 0.13
C PRO A 126 -13.63 -8.12 -0.44
N VAL A 127 -13.17 -9.28 0.03
CA VAL A 127 -11.93 -9.90 -0.45
C VAL A 127 -11.97 -10.16 -1.96
N ASP A 128 -13.15 -10.39 -2.52
CA ASP A 128 -13.36 -10.58 -3.96
C ASP A 128 -12.89 -9.37 -4.78
N ASN A 129 -12.93 -8.16 -4.21
CA ASN A 129 -12.44 -6.95 -4.89
C ASN A 129 -10.93 -7.01 -5.13
N SER A 130 -10.17 -7.52 -4.17
CA SER A 130 -8.72 -7.72 -4.34
C SER A 130 -8.42 -8.88 -5.29
N ILE A 131 -9.20 -9.95 -5.26
CA ILE A 131 -9.07 -11.07 -6.20
C ILE A 131 -9.27 -10.58 -7.64
N ARG A 132 -10.31 -9.80 -7.87
CA ARG A 132 -10.59 -9.18 -9.17
C ARG A 132 -9.45 -8.30 -9.66
N PHE A 133 -8.99 -7.38 -8.80
CA PHE A 133 -7.93 -6.44 -9.16
C PHE A 133 -6.60 -7.18 -9.43
N ALA A 134 -6.23 -8.10 -8.56
CA ALA A 134 -5.00 -8.88 -8.70
C ALA A 134 -4.97 -9.68 -10.00
N ARG A 135 -6.12 -10.24 -10.41
CA ARG A 135 -6.22 -11.01 -11.65
C ARG A 135 -5.97 -10.14 -12.88
N GLU A 136 -6.45 -8.90 -12.87
CA GLU A 136 -6.29 -7.97 -13.99
C GLU A 136 -4.84 -7.51 -14.18
N CYS A 137 -4.08 -7.36 -13.09
CA CYS A 137 -2.69 -6.87 -13.14
C CYS A 137 -1.65 -7.94 -12.86
N ALA A 138 -2.06 -9.20 -12.70
CA ALA A 138 -1.18 -10.31 -12.33
C ALA A 138 -0.34 -10.01 -11.07
N ALA A 139 -0.93 -9.32 -10.11
CA ALA A 139 -0.27 -9.01 -8.84
C ALA A 139 -0.12 -10.28 -7.99
N THR A 140 0.88 -10.29 -7.11
CA THR A 140 0.94 -11.29 -6.04
C THR A 140 -0.16 -10.98 -5.03
N LEU A 141 -0.96 -11.98 -4.67
CA LEU A 141 -2.07 -11.84 -3.73
C LEU A 141 -1.92 -12.87 -2.61
N HIS A 142 -1.89 -12.38 -1.37
CA HIS A 142 -1.96 -13.21 -0.17
C HIS A 142 -3.31 -12.99 0.50
N ILE A 143 -4.08 -14.07 0.67
CA ILE A 143 -5.32 -14.03 1.42
C ILE A 143 -5.10 -14.77 2.73
N VAL A 144 -5.32 -14.07 3.84
CA VAL A 144 -5.01 -14.56 5.19
C VAL A 144 -6.28 -14.73 6.02
N ASP A 145 -6.19 -15.50 7.10
CA ASP A 145 -7.25 -15.62 8.10
C ASP A 145 -7.28 -14.36 8.96
N GLY A 146 -7.97 -13.33 8.49
CA GLY A 146 -8.02 -12.03 9.13
C GLY A 146 -9.22 -11.19 8.74
N ASP A 147 -9.45 -10.14 9.53
CA ASP A 147 -10.49 -9.14 9.31
C ASP A 147 -9.95 -7.93 8.52
N HIS A 148 -10.73 -6.85 8.42
CA HIS A 148 -10.32 -5.65 7.70
C HIS A 148 -9.08 -4.99 8.30
N ARG A 149 -8.93 -5.00 9.60
CA ARG A 149 -7.80 -4.33 10.29
C ARG A 149 -6.51 -5.12 10.21
N LEU A 150 -6.58 -6.43 10.03
CA LEU A 150 -5.41 -7.32 9.92
C LEU A 150 -4.44 -7.23 11.12
N THR A 151 -4.90 -6.77 12.27
CA THR A 151 -4.05 -6.55 13.45
C THR A 151 -3.44 -7.86 13.96
N ALA A 152 -4.19 -8.96 13.88
CA ALA A 152 -3.70 -10.29 14.27
C ALA A 152 -2.70 -10.87 13.27
N ASN A 153 -2.54 -10.27 12.10
CA ASN A 153 -1.72 -10.79 10.99
C ASN A 153 -0.45 -9.96 10.76
N ILE A 154 -0.06 -9.11 11.70
CA ILE A 154 1.11 -8.22 11.55
C ILE A 154 2.39 -8.99 11.23
N ASP A 155 2.63 -10.12 11.90
CA ASP A 155 3.84 -10.93 11.65
C ASP A 155 3.84 -11.51 10.24
N GLU A 156 2.70 -12.02 9.76
CA GLU A 156 2.55 -12.51 8.38
C GLU A 156 2.76 -11.38 7.36
N ILE A 157 2.15 -10.22 7.59
CA ILE A 157 2.29 -9.05 6.72
C ILE A 157 3.75 -8.64 6.62
N ASN A 158 4.46 -8.60 7.74
CA ASN A 158 5.87 -8.23 7.77
C ASN A 158 6.74 -9.22 6.99
N GLU A 159 6.44 -10.52 7.04
CA GLU A 159 7.16 -11.51 6.22
C GLU A 159 6.90 -11.29 4.72
N TYR A 160 5.66 -11.02 4.32
CA TYR A 160 5.34 -10.71 2.93
C TYR A 160 6.02 -9.42 2.47
N LEU A 161 6.03 -8.38 3.29
CA LEU A 161 6.67 -7.10 2.97
C LEU A 161 8.18 -7.26 2.85
N ARG A 162 8.82 -7.99 3.78
CA ARG A 162 10.25 -8.30 3.71
C ARG A 162 10.60 -8.97 2.39
N HIS A 163 9.87 -10.01 2.05
CA HIS A 163 10.10 -10.77 0.81
C HIS A 163 9.92 -9.90 -0.43
N PHE A 164 8.89 -9.06 -0.42
CA PHE A 164 8.61 -8.13 -1.51
C PHE A 164 9.77 -7.13 -1.71
N ILE A 165 10.24 -6.52 -0.63
CA ILE A 165 11.37 -5.57 -0.69
C ILE A 165 12.65 -6.27 -1.16
N GLU A 166 12.95 -7.45 -0.63
CA GLU A 166 14.11 -8.23 -1.07
C GLU A 166 14.06 -8.52 -2.58
N SER A 167 12.87 -8.81 -3.12
CA SER A 167 12.70 -9.05 -4.57
C SER A 167 13.00 -7.81 -5.41
N LEU A 168 12.77 -6.62 -4.87
CA LEU A 168 13.07 -5.36 -5.55
C LEU A 168 14.53 -4.94 -5.44
N GLN A 169 15.25 -5.45 -4.45
CA GLN A 169 16.67 -5.19 -4.23
C GLN A 169 17.57 -6.15 -5.01
N ALA A 170 17.00 -7.21 -5.51
CA ALA A 170 17.74 -8.25 -6.22
C ALA A 170 18.20 -7.81 -7.63
#